data_9bc21e0ab481a0db019aaedaa7e1c022
#
_entry.id   9bc21e0ab481a0db019aaedaa7e1c022
#
_cell.length_a   1.000
_cell.length_b   1.000
_cell.length_c   1.000
_cell.angle_alpha   90.00
_cell.angle_beta   90.00
_cell.angle_gamma   90.00
#
_symmetry.space_group_name_H-M   'P 1'
#
loop_
_entity.id
_entity.type
_entity.pdbx_description
1 polymer ?
#
loop_
_entity_poly.entity_id
_entity_poly.type
_entity_poly.pdbx_seq_one_letter_code
_entity_poly.pdbx_strand_id
1 'polypeptide(L)'
;IFTKNRKYVININSNITWNDIINNAEFDWNFGTLAFHKNITWDIIQNTPHKQWVYDMFSYNPNLTIDIVKNNPNIPWKWNIISYNKNITFKTIRDNPNYPWDFQYFNALNKTITYEQVKNNPDFPWDMEILMFRLPIKKEQLYDNILRRYWNQIRQNPNVEWDVIEELHINKGNRLENPINDPCSPEYAGHLTLKSQENLYSCLSANVNLTYEIINKYYLQRWHYSKISNNPNITFDIVRNNPDEKWNWTQLSYNRMEKTLLKYINNNIKIIYENIKKYTNEDIAYIIIQNLIQEQS
;
A
#
# COMPACT_ATOMS: atom_id res chain seq x y z
N ILE A 1 -25.49 -29.72 3.12
CA ILE A 1 -26.50 -28.66 3.09
C ILE A 1 -25.72 -27.34 3.05
N PHE A 2 -25.42 -26.85 1.83
CA PHE A 2 -24.79 -25.53 1.65
C PHE A 2 -25.84 -24.44 1.78
N THR A 3 -25.71 -23.57 2.78
CA THR A 3 -26.63 -22.45 2.97
C THR A 3 -26.42 -21.37 1.90
N LYS A 4 -27.52 -20.69 1.49
CA LYS A 4 -27.54 -19.63 0.46
C LYS A 4 -26.44 -18.56 0.57
N ASN A 5 -25.87 -18.34 1.74
CA ASN A 5 -24.83 -17.32 1.99
C ASN A 5 -23.41 -17.74 1.60
N ARG A 6 -23.13 -19.00 1.25
CA ARG A 6 -21.79 -19.46 0.80
C ARG A 6 -21.52 -19.23 -0.69
N LYS A 7 -22.54 -18.88 -1.49
CA LYS A 7 -22.40 -18.67 -2.94
C LYS A 7 -21.43 -17.53 -3.31
N TYR A 8 -21.43 -16.43 -2.53
CA TYR A 8 -20.58 -15.27 -2.82
C TYR A 8 -19.10 -15.47 -2.46
N VAL A 9 -18.79 -16.29 -1.47
CA VAL A 9 -17.42 -16.52 -1.01
C VAL A 9 -16.61 -17.32 -2.04
N ILE A 10 -17.25 -18.24 -2.76
CA ILE A 10 -16.59 -19.09 -3.75
C ILE A 10 -16.06 -18.25 -4.93
N ASN A 11 -16.82 -17.26 -5.40
CA ASN A 11 -16.43 -16.40 -6.53
C ASN A 11 -15.21 -15.50 -6.24
N ILE A 12 -14.88 -15.26 -4.98
CA ILE A 12 -13.75 -14.41 -4.55
C ILE A 12 -12.48 -15.25 -4.31
N ASN A 13 -12.60 -16.59 -4.22
CA ASN A 13 -11.43 -17.44 -4.02
C ASN A 13 -10.49 -17.35 -5.22
N SER A 14 -9.30 -16.81 -4.97
CA SER A 14 -8.27 -16.57 -6.01
C SER A 14 -7.77 -17.83 -6.74
N ASN A 15 -8.06 -19.01 -6.22
CA ASN A 15 -7.63 -20.29 -6.77
C ASN A 15 -8.67 -20.93 -7.70
N ILE A 16 -9.90 -20.40 -7.80
CA ILE A 16 -10.91 -20.90 -8.72
C ILE A 16 -10.42 -20.72 -10.15
N THR A 17 -10.46 -21.80 -10.92
CA THR A 17 -10.13 -21.82 -12.34
C THR A 17 -11.39 -21.83 -13.21
N TRP A 18 -11.23 -21.53 -14.50
CA TRP A 18 -12.35 -21.67 -15.45
C TRP A 18 -12.86 -23.13 -15.51
N ASN A 19 -11.97 -24.11 -15.42
CA ASN A 19 -12.35 -25.53 -15.40
C ASN A 19 -13.22 -25.89 -14.18
N ASP A 20 -12.93 -25.30 -13.02
CA ASP A 20 -13.78 -25.52 -11.84
C ASP A 20 -15.19 -24.97 -12.06
N ILE A 21 -15.31 -23.84 -12.76
CA ILE A 21 -16.59 -23.20 -13.04
C ILE A 21 -17.42 -24.05 -14.03
N ILE A 22 -16.82 -24.55 -15.11
CA ILE A 22 -17.54 -25.35 -16.11
C ILE A 22 -17.88 -26.75 -15.60
N ASN A 23 -17.00 -27.36 -14.79
CA ASN A 23 -17.23 -28.69 -14.23
C ASN A 23 -18.25 -28.70 -13.07
N ASN A 24 -18.61 -27.53 -12.56
CA ASN A 24 -19.60 -27.35 -11.48
C ASN A 24 -20.66 -26.35 -11.93
N ALA A 25 -21.22 -26.56 -13.11
CA ALA A 25 -22.19 -25.67 -13.75
C ALA A 25 -23.54 -25.61 -13.01
N GLU A 26 -23.81 -26.56 -12.11
CA GLU A 26 -24.98 -26.59 -11.23
C GLU A 26 -24.94 -25.51 -10.14
N PHE A 27 -23.77 -24.90 -9.84
CA PHE A 27 -23.68 -23.76 -8.97
C PHE A 27 -24.11 -22.48 -9.68
N ASP A 28 -24.74 -21.60 -8.92
CA ASP A 28 -25.18 -20.30 -9.40
C ASP A 28 -23.99 -19.30 -9.36
N TRP A 29 -23.14 -19.39 -10.38
CA TRP A 29 -21.97 -18.52 -10.52
C TRP A 29 -22.38 -17.09 -10.83
N ASN A 30 -21.78 -16.12 -10.11
CA ASN A 30 -21.96 -14.70 -10.42
C ASN A 30 -20.92 -14.27 -11.47
N PHE A 31 -21.32 -14.25 -12.74
CA PHE A 31 -20.42 -13.87 -13.86
C PHE A 31 -20.01 -12.38 -13.82
N GLY A 32 -20.78 -11.51 -13.14
CA GLY A 32 -20.37 -10.16 -12.87
C GLY A 32 -19.12 -10.11 -11.97
N THR A 33 -19.16 -10.86 -10.87
CA THR A 33 -18.00 -10.97 -9.96
C THR A 33 -16.84 -11.72 -10.62
N LEU A 34 -17.12 -12.77 -11.38
CA LEU A 34 -16.09 -13.53 -12.08
C LEU A 34 -15.34 -12.70 -13.13
N ALA A 35 -15.98 -11.70 -13.74
CA ALA A 35 -15.36 -10.87 -14.77
C ALA A 35 -14.08 -10.16 -14.29
N PHE A 36 -13.92 -9.85 -13.01
CA PHE A 36 -12.69 -9.26 -12.46
C PHE A 36 -11.70 -10.28 -11.89
N HIS A 37 -12.03 -11.59 -11.92
CA HIS A 37 -11.17 -12.63 -11.35
C HIS A 37 -9.94 -12.89 -12.23
N LYS A 38 -8.76 -13.04 -11.60
CA LYS A 38 -7.47 -13.20 -12.30
C LYS A 38 -7.38 -14.38 -13.27
N ASN A 39 -8.15 -15.47 -13.03
CA ASN A 39 -8.17 -16.67 -13.87
C ASN A 39 -9.21 -16.59 -14.99
N ILE A 40 -9.94 -15.48 -15.12
CA ILE A 40 -10.85 -15.21 -16.22
C ILE A 40 -10.15 -14.29 -17.22
N THR A 41 -9.91 -14.79 -18.41
CA THR A 41 -9.30 -14.01 -19.50
C THR A 41 -10.37 -13.41 -20.41
N TRP A 42 -9.97 -12.46 -21.26
CA TRP A 42 -10.88 -11.89 -22.25
C TRP A 42 -11.38 -12.94 -23.24
N ASP A 43 -10.52 -13.89 -23.62
CA ASP A 43 -10.88 -14.99 -24.53
C ASP A 43 -11.97 -15.90 -23.94
N ILE A 44 -11.94 -16.16 -22.64
CA ILE A 44 -13.01 -16.91 -21.95
C ILE A 44 -14.33 -16.16 -22.10
N ILE A 45 -14.33 -14.84 -21.84
CA ILE A 45 -15.53 -14.01 -21.94
C ILE A 45 -16.08 -14.01 -23.39
N GLN A 46 -15.22 -13.81 -24.38
CA GLN A 46 -15.62 -13.79 -25.80
C GLN A 46 -16.16 -15.16 -26.29
N ASN A 47 -15.55 -16.25 -25.84
CA ASN A 47 -15.97 -17.60 -26.22
C ASN A 47 -17.21 -18.10 -25.45
N THR A 48 -17.70 -17.36 -24.47
CA THR A 48 -18.87 -17.74 -23.66
C THR A 48 -19.89 -16.62 -23.55
N PRO A 49 -20.34 -16.01 -24.68
CA PRO A 49 -21.24 -14.85 -24.68
C PRO A 49 -22.63 -15.17 -24.10
N HIS A 50 -23.01 -16.45 -24.04
CA HIS A 50 -24.26 -16.92 -23.43
C HIS A 50 -24.27 -16.82 -21.90
N LYS A 51 -23.12 -16.58 -21.27
CA LYS A 51 -23.03 -16.32 -19.83
C LYS A 51 -23.38 -14.85 -19.54
N GLN A 52 -23.94 -14.60 -18.37
CA GLN A 52 -24.38 -13.25 -17.97
C GLN A 52 -23.17 -12.40 -17.50
N TRP A 53 -22.20 -12.17 -18.40
CA TRP A 53 -21.05 -11.34 -18.11
C TRP A 53 -21.44 -9.87 -17.91
N VAL A 54 -20.83 -9.23 -16.91
CA VAL A 54 -20.89 -7.78 -16.72
C VAL A 54 -19.56 -7.22 -17.22
N TYR A 55 -19.55 -6.84 -18.50
CA TYR A 55 -18.31 -6.53 -19.25
C TYR A 55 -17.50 -5.38 -18.67
N ASP A 56 -18.13 -4.34 -18.14
CA ASP A 56 -17.45 -3.19 -17.53
C ASP A 56 -16.69 -3.60 -16.25
N MET A 57 -17.10 -4.70 -15.60
CA MET A 57 -16.37 -5.27 -14.46
C MET A 57 -15.00 -5.83 -14.86
N PHE A 58 -14.78 -6.14 -16.13
CA PHE A 58 -13.46 -6.53 -16.64
C PHE A 58 -12.44 -5.37 -16.56
N SER A 59 -12.88 -4.12 -16.41
CA SER A 59 -11.97 -2.99 -16.12
C SER A 59 -11.09 -3.24 -14.89
N TYR A 60 -11.58 -4.00 -13.90
CA TYR A 60 -10.84 -4.39 -12.69
C TYR A 60 -9.94 -5.63 -12.90
N ASN A 61 -10.11 -6.35 -14.03
CA ASN A 61 -9.42 -7.60 -14.24
C ASN A 61 -7.91 -7.37 -14.42
N PRO A 62 -7.04 -8.13 -13.74
CA PRO A 62 -5.59 -8.03 -13.92
C PRO A 62 -5.09 -8.48 -15.31
N ASN A 63 -5.94 -9.08 -16.15
CA ASN A 63 -5.63 -9.45 -17.53
C ASN A 63 -6.09 -8.39 -18.55
N LEU A 64 -6.69 -7.28 -18.11
CA LEU A 64 -7.05 -6.19 -19.00
C LEU A 64 -5.79 -5.59 -19.64
N THR A 65 -5.86 -5.37 -20.96
CA THR A 65 -4.84 -4.64 -21.72
C THR A 65 -5.49 -3.49 -22.50
N ILE A 66 -4.68 -2.51 -22.92
CA ILE A 66 -5.20 -1.40 -23.74
C ILE A 66 -5.74 -1.91 -25.09
N ASP A 67 -5.18 -2.99 -25.63
CA ASP A 67 -5.64 -3.56 -26.92
C ASP A 67 -7.02 -4.20 -26.78
N ILE A 68 -7.34 -4.82 -25.65
CA ILE A 68 -8.71 -5.28 -25.35
C ILE A 68 -9.68 -4.10 -25.37
N VAL A 69 -9.31 -2.98 -24.74
CA VAL A 69 -10.16 -1.77 -24.70
C VAL A 69 -10.36 -1.20 -26.10
N LYS A 70 -9.29 -1.09 -26.90
CA LYS A 70 -9.31 -0.57 -28.27
C LYS A 70 -10.19 -1.40 -29.20
N ASN A 71 -10.09 -2.71 -29.09
CA ASN A 71 -10.81 -3.64 -29.95
C ASN A 71 -12.29 -3.80 -29.53
N ASN A 72 -12.69 -3.24 -28.40
CA ASN A 72 -14.05 -3.35 -27.86
C ASN A 72 -14.60 -1.97 -27.42
N PRO A 73 -14.70 -0.99 -28.34
CA PRO A 73 -15.06 0.41 -28.00
C PRO A 73 -16.50 0.57 -27.53
N ASN A 74 -17.38 -0.37 -27.81
CA ASN A 74 -18.80 -0.33 -27.42
C ASN A 74 -19.06 -0.76 -25.97
N ILE A 75 -18.02 -1.28 -25.27
CA ILE A 75 -18.14 -1.63 -23.85
C ILE A 75 -18.04 -0.35 -23.02
N PRO A 76 -18.91 -0.16 -22.02
CA PRO A 76 -18.87 1.00 -21.14
C PRO A 76 -17.74 0.87 -20.11
N TRP A 77 -16.49 0.93 -20.58
CA TRP A 77 -15.31 0.78 -19.76
C TRP A 77 -15.27 1.79 -18.60
N LYS A 78 -14.82 1.34 -17.42
CA LYS A 78 -14.63 2.20 -16.25
C LYS A 78 -13.24 2.85 -16.28
N TRP A 79 -13.13 4.02 -16.90
CA TRP A 79 -11.85 4.68 -17.15
C TRP A 79 -11.08 5.07 -15.87
N ASN A 80 -11.78 5.43 -14.79
CA ASN A 80 -11.16 5.64 -13.50
C ASN A 80 -10.44 4.36 -13.01
N ILE A 81 -11.03 3.18 -13.24
CA ILE A 81 -10.45 1.89 -12.85
C ILE A 81 -9.32 1.48 -13.81
N ILE A 82 -9.54 1.64 -15.12
CA ILE A 82 -8.52 1.36 -16.14
C ILE A 82 -7.27 2.16 -15.86
N SER A 83 -7.41 3.46 -15.52
CA SER A 83 -6.26 4.35 -15.31
C SER A 83 -5.28 3.87 -14.24
N TYR A 84 -5.71 3.08 -13.25
CA TYR A 84 -4.80 2.49 -12.27
C TYR A 84 -4.56 0.98 -12.42
N ASN A 85 -5.14 0.35 -13.45
CA ASN A 85 -4.89 -1.07 -13.71
C ASN A 85 -3.39 -1.30 -13.93
N LYS A 86 -2.87 -2.39 -13.36
CA LYS A 86 -1.42 -2.70 -13.36
C LYS A 86 -0.79 -2.82 -14.77
N ASN A 87 -1.60 -3.14 -15.79
CA ASN A 87 -1.15 -3.27 -17.18
C ASN A 87 -1.22 -1.95 -17.96
N ILE A 88 -1.76 -0.91 -17.34
CA ILE A 88 -1.80 0.45 -17.91
C ILE A 88 -0.62 1.23 -17.31
N THR A 89 0.38 1.46 -18.12
CA THR A 89 1.60 2.14 -17.74
C THR A 89 1.57 3.62 -18.15
N PHE A 90 2.50 4.42 -17.63
CA PHE A 90 2.72 5.79 -18.11
C PHE A 90 2.88 5.84 -19.63
N LYS A 91 3.66 4.90 -20.21
CA LYS A 91 3.81 4.77 -21.67
C LYS A 91 2.48 4.55 -22.37
N THR A 92 1.63 3.66 -21.82
CA THR A 92 0.30 3.38 -22.38
C THR A 92 -0.56 4.63 -22.45
N ILE A 93 -0.59 5.44 -21.40
CA ILE A 93 -1.37 6.67 -21.33
C ILE A 93 -0.84 7.69 -22.33
N ARG A 94 0.47 7.91 -22.36
CA ARG A 94 1.12 8.86 -23.25
C ARG A 94 0.91 8.52 -24.73
N ASP A 95 0.97 7.24 -25.07
CA ASP A 95 0.80 6.76 -26.45
C ASP A 95 -0.70 6.74 -26.88
N ASN A 96 -1.62 7.00 -25.95
CA ASN A 96 -3.06 7.00 -26.18
C ASN A 96 -3.77 8.21 -25.53
N PRO A 97 -3.39 9.45 -25.85
CA PRO A 97 -3.84 10.65 -25.12
C PRO A 97 -5.34 10.97 -25.32
N ASN A 98 -5.98 10.40 -26.34
CA ASN A 98 -7.37 10.70 -26.69
C ASN A 98 -8.40 9.92 -25.85
N TYR A 99 -7.96 9.00 -25.01
CA TYR A 99 -8.87 8.31 -24.09
C TYR A 99 -9.12 9.15 -22.83
N PRO A 100 -10.29 8.99 -22.20
CA PRO A 100 -10.67 9.78 -21.03
C PRO A 100 -10.00 9.23 -19.75
N TRP A 101 -8.66 9.30 -19.70
CA TRP A 101 -7.88 8.88 -18.56
C TRP A 101 -8.26 9.67 -17.31
N ASP A 102 -8.38 8.98 -16.18
CA ASP A 102 -8.54 9.60 -14.88
C ASP A 102 -7.16 9.77 -14.21
N PHE A 103 -6.61 10.98 -14.33
CA PHE A 103 -5.29 11.29 -13.80
C PHE A 103 -5.25 11.28 -12.27
N GLN A 104 -6.37 11.54 -11.59
CA GLN A 104 -6.44 11.46 -10.14
C GLN A 104 -6.22 10.00 -9.69
N TYR A 105 -6.95 9.06 -10.26
CA TYR A 105 -6.78 7.63 -9.97
C TYR A 105 -5.43 7.10 -10.44
N PHE A 106 -4.93 7.57 -11.59
CA PHE A 106 -3.60 7.21 -12.08
C PHE A 106 -2.53 7.63 -11.09
N ASN A 107 -2.49 8.91 -10.71
CA ASN A 107 -1.50 9.43 -9.76
C ASN A 107 -1.60 8.76 -8.38
N ALA A 108 -2.80 8.49 -7.88
CA ALA A 108 -3.00 7.96 -6.55
C ALA A 108 -2.68 6.46 -6.43
N LEU A 109 -3.06 5.65 -7.43
CA LEU A 109 -3.15 4.21 -7.28
C LEU A 109 -2.29 3.40 -8.25
N ASN A 110 -1.88 3.98 -9.40
CA ASN A 110 -1.11 3.21 -10.38
C ASN A 110 0.31 2.95 -9.88
N LYS A 111 0.63 1.65 -9.69
CA LYS A 111 1.90 1.19 -9.13
C LYS A 111 3.06 1.19 -10.13
N THR A 112 2.81 1.47 -11.41
CA THR A 112 3.85 1.48 -12.46
C THR A 112 4.57 2.82 -12.58
N ILE A 113 4.09 3.86 -11.89
CA ILE A 113 4.72 5.19 -11.90
C ILE A 113 6.02 5.13 -11.10
N THR A 114 7.08 5.70 -11.69
CA THR A 114 8.38 5.85 -11.05
C THR A 114 8.76 7.32 -10.93
N TYR A 115 9.65 7.64 -9.98
CA TYR A 115 10.17 9.00 -9.81
C TYR A 115 10.85 9.53 -11.09
N GLU A 116 11.61 8.68 -11.78
CA GLU A 116 12.31 9.07 -13.02
C GLU A 116 11.33 9.42 -14.15
N GLN A 117 10.18 8.73 -14.23
CA GLN A 117 9.14 9.11 -15.20
C GLN A 117 8.56 10.49 -14.87
N VAL A 118 8.30 10.77 -13.61
CA VAL A 118 7.78 12.07 -13.15
C VAL A 118 8.78 13.17 -13.44
N LYS A 119 10.04 12.98 -13.08
CA LYS A 119 11.12 13.95 -13.31
C LYS A 119 11.33 14.27 -14.78
N ASN A 120 11.31 13.26 -15.64
CA ASN A 120 11.62 13.41 -17.07
C ASN A 120 10.42 13.85 -17.92
N ASN A 121 9.24 14.00 -17.34
CA ASN A 121 8.02 14.43 -18.05
C ASN A 121 7.27 15.50 -17.25
N PRO A 122 7.85 16.69 -17.02
CA PRO A 122 7.26 17.71 -16.15
C PRO A 122 5.94 18.28 -16.67
N ASP A 123 5.68 18.19 -17.98
CA ASP A 123 4.46 18.70 -18.62
C ASP A 123 3.26 17.73 -18.49
N PHE A 124 3.49 16.51 -17.98
CA PHE A 124 2.40 15.58 -17.73
C PHE A 124 1.64 15.97 -16.44
N PRO A 125 0.30 15.76 -16.37
CA PRO A 125 -0.51 16.20 -15.23
C PRO A 125 -0.26 15.36 -13.97
N TRP A 126 0.96 15.46 -13.42
CA TRP A 126 1.34 14.81 -12.18
C TRP A 126 0.73 15.51 -10.97
N ASP A 127 0.13 14.73 -10.08
CA ASP A 127 -0.15 15.18 -8.72
C ASP A 127 1.08 14.91 -7.84
N MET A 128 1.93 15.92 -7.74
CA MET A 128 3.20 15.81 -7.04
C MET A 128 3.03 15.56 -5.53
N GLU A 129 1.98 16.08 -4.90
CA GLU A 129 1.73 15.85 -3.47
C GLU A 129 1.42 14.37 -3.21
N ILE A 130 0.49 13.81 -3.99
CA ILE A 130 0.14 12.39 -3.90
C ILE A 130 1.35 11.51 -4.23
N LEU A 131 2.07 11.83 -5.31
CA LEU A 131 3.20 11.02 -5.76
C LEU A 131 4.35 11.01 -4.75
N MET A 132 4.69 12.15 -4.18
CA MET A 132 5.78 12.22 -3.18
C MET A 132 5.40 11.55 -1.85
N PHE A 133 4.10 11.39 -1.59
CA PHE A 133 3.63 10.63 -0.44
C PHE A 133 3.73 9.10 -0.62
N ARG A 134 3.88 8.60 -1.86
CA ARG A 134 3.84 7.16 -2.14
C ARG A 134 4.98 6.58 -2.98
N LEU A 135 5.69 7.39 -3.77
CA LEU A 135 6.79 6.87 -4.59
C LEU A 135 8.00 6.51 -3.72
N PRO A 136 8.68 5.39 -3.98
CA PRO A 136 9.94 5.10 -3.33
C PRO A 136 10.99 6.12 -3.81
N ILE A 137 11.43 6.98 -2.89
CA ILE A 137 12.50 7.96 -3.13
C ILE A 137 13.80 7.40 -2.60
N LYS A 138 14.82 7.36 -3.44
CA LYS A 138 16.15 6.89 -3.11
C LYS A 138 17.05 8.04 -2.65
N LYS A 139 18.10 7.70 -1.92
CA LYS A 139 19.06 8.65 -1.35
C LYS A 139 19.72 9.55 -2.42
N GLU A 140 20.05 9.00 -3.58
CA GLU A 140 20.68 9.73 -4.69
C GLU A 140 19.75 10.81 -5.28
N GLN A 141 18.44 10.60 -5.18
CA GLN A 141 17.40 11.50 -5.70
C GLN A 141 17.16 12.71 -4.79
N LEU A 142 17.57 12.65 -3.52
CA LEU A 142 17.36 13.73 -2.54
C LEU A 142 17.92 15.07 -2.93
N TYR A 143 18.92 15.08 -3.84
CA TYR A 143 19.56 16.30 -4.33
C TYR A 143 18.75 16.99 -5.44
N ASP A 144 17.65 16.37 -5.87
CA ASP A 144 16.78 16.94 -6.87
C ASP A 144 15.95 18.11 -6.31
N ASN A 145 16.00 19.25 -6.98
CA ASN A 145 15.30 20.46 -6.57
C ASN A 145 13.78 20.28 -6.52
N ILE A 146 13.23 19.36 -7.33
CA ILE A 146 11.79 19.06 -7.32
C ILE A 146 11.36 18.56 -5.95
N LEU A 147 12.15 17.68 -5.34
CA LEU A 147 11.80 17.05 -4.05
C LEU A 147 11.79 18.04 -2.88
N ARG A 148 12.55 19.13 -2.95
CA ARG A 148 12.64 20.12 -1.86
C ARG A 148 11.27 20.70 -1.45
N ARG A 149 10.36 20.84 -2.40
CA ARG A 149 9.02 21.38 -2.15
C ARG A 149 8.09 20.41 -1.44
N TYR A 150 8.43 19.11 -1.44
CA TYR A 150 7.54 18.02 -0.99
C TYR A 150 8.11 17.24 0.19
N TRP A 151 9.00 17.86 0.98
CA TRP A 151 9.63 17.21 2.14
C TRP A 151 8.64 16.64 3.15
N ASN A 152 7.52 17.32 3.37
CA ASN A 152 6.51 16.86 4.32
C ASN A 152 5.84 15.57 3.86
N GLN A 153 5.63 15.43 2.56
CA GLN A 153 5.08 14.22 1.95
C GLN A 153 6.11 13.08 2.01
N ILE A 154 7.36 13.36 1.65
CA ILE A 154 8.44 12.36 1.65
C ILE A 154 8.69 11.81 3.06
N ARG A 155 8.67 12.63 4.08
CA ARG A 155 8.85 12.22 5.49
C ARG A 155 7.76 11.29 5.99
N GLN A 156 6.56 11.38 5.46
CA GLN A 156 5.41 10.54 5.81
C GLN A 156 5.24 9.36 4.87
N ASN A 157 6.05 9.30 3.80
CA ASN A 157 5.93 8.28 2.79
C ASN A 157 6.41 6.92 3.33
N PRO A 158 5.53 5.89 3.39
CA PRO A 158 5.88 4.58 3.91
C PRO A 158 6.87 3.80 3.03
N ASN A 159 7.06 4.23 1.76
CA ASN A 159 7.95 3.58 0.80
C ASN A 159 9.35 4.22 0.77
N VAL A 160 9.61 5.18 1.65
CA VAL A 160 10.94 5.81 1.81
C VAL A 160 11.61 5.24 3.05
N GLU A 161 12.80 4.68 2.86
CA GLU A 161 13.59 4.09 3.95
C GLU A 161 14.05 5.15 4.96
N TRP A 162 14.27 4.74 6.21
CA TRP A 162 14.61 5.69 7.26
C TRP A 162 15.97 6.37 7.05
N ASP A 163 16.95 5.70 6.48
CA ASP A 163 18.27 6.27 6.17
C ASP A 163 18.18 7.44 5.18
N VAL A 164 17.20 7.40 4.26
CA VAL A 164 16.89 8.51 3.35
C VAL A 164 16.32 9.70 4.14
N ILE A 165 15.41 9.43 5.08
CA ILE A 165 14.82 10.45 5.96
C ILE A 165 15.88 11.03 6.90
N GLU A 166 16.76 10.19 7.44
CA GLU A 166 17.86 10.58 8.31
C GLU A 166 18.86 11.50 7.59
N GLU A 167 19.23 11.19 6.35
CA GLU A 167 20.08 12.04 5.52
C GLU A 167 19.47 13.44 5.32
N LEU A 168 18.15 13.50 5.13
CA LEU A 168 17.44 14.75 4.97
C LEU A 168 17.46 15.64 6.21
N HIS A 169 17.44 15.03 7.40
CA HIS A 169 17.31 15.75 8.64
C HIS A 169 18.60 16.07 9.34
N ILE A 170 19.54 15.13 9.32
CA ILE A 170 20.66 15.12 10.24
C ILE A 170 21.95 15.59 9.56
N ASN A 171 22.15 15.17 8.31
CA ASN A 171 23.40 15.44 7.60
C ASN A 171 23.41 16.78 6.82
N LYS A 172 22.26 17.39 6.57
CA LYS A 172 22.16 18.62 5.77
C LYS A 172 21.98 19.91 6.56
N GLY A 173 21.93 19.85 7.88
CA GLY A 173 22.06 21.04 8.71
C GLY A 173 23.30 21.90 8.41
N ASN A 174 24.25 21.36 7.67
CA ASN A 174 25.56 22.01 7.44
C ASN A 174 25.88 22.37 5.98
N ARG A 175 25.03 22.13 4.97
CA ARG A 175 25.46 22.28 3.56
C ARG A 175 24.45 22.84 2.56
N LEU A 176 23.43 23.59 2.93
CA LEU A 176 22.59 24.27 1.92
C LEU A 176 23.00 25.74 1.82
N GLU A 177 23.60 26.10 0.67
CA GLU A 177 24.08 27.45 0.34
C GLU A 177 22.97 28.52 0.24
N ASN A 178 21.70 28.19 0.56
CA ASN A 178 20.60 29.17 0.63
C ASN A 178 19.55 28.76 1.67
N PRO A 179 19.74 29.09 2.95
CA PRO A 179 18.82 28.75 4.03
C PRO A 179 17.49 29.52 4.00
N ILE A 180 17.39 30.57 3.20
CA ILE A 180 16.30 31.55 3.29
C ILE A 180 14.96 31.03 2.77
N ASN A 181 14.92 29.91 2.01
CA ASN A 181 13.69 29.38 1.42
C ASN A 181 13.40 27.90 1.73
N ASP A 182 14.19 27.25 2.55
CA ASP A 182 13.90 25.89 3.00
C ASP A 182 13.28 25.91 4.40
N PRO A 183 11.94 25.73 4.54
CA PRO A 183 11.29 25.72 5.86
C PRO A 183 11.78 24.58 6.76
N CYS A 184 12.72 23.78 6.28
CA CYS A 184 13.24 22.58 6.93
C CYS A 184 14.77 22.64 7.11
N SER A 185 15.45 23.73 6.77
CA SER A 185 16.88 23.86 7.06
C SER A 185 17.10 23.97 8.58
N PRO A 186 18.21 23.46 9.14
CA PRO A 186 18.56 23.66 10.56
C PRO A 186 18.78 25.13 10.92
N GLU A 187 19.16 25.98 9.97
CA GLU A 187 19.25 27.43 10.17
C GLU A 187 17.85 28.05 10.24
N TYR A 188 16.88 27.49 9.50
CA TYR A 188 15.47 27.76 9.71
C TYR A 188 14.98 27.14 11.03
N ALA A 189 15.55 26.00 11.46
CA ALA A 189 15.26 25.40 12.76
C ALA A 189 15.73 26.27 13.93
N GLY A 190 16.80 27.05 13.77
CA GLY A 190 17.21 28.10 14.76
C GLY A 190 16.24 29.28 14.81
N HIS A 191 15.47 29.50 13.76
CA HIS A 191 14.40 30.49 13.66
C HIS A 191 12.99 29.91 13.66
N LEU A 192 12.89 28.55 13.62
CA LEU A 192 11.60 27.87 13.75
C LEU A 192 11.04 28.17 15.14
N THR A 193 9.83 28.69 15.13
CA THR A 193 9.03 28.76 16.35
C THR A 193 8.90 27.35 16.93
N LEU A 194 8.76 27.22 18.24
CA LEU A 194 8.49 25.95 18.93
C LEU A 194 7.43 25.10 18.19
N LYS A 195 6.44 25.78 17.59
CA LYS A 195 5.34 25.18 16.83
C LYS A 195 5.78 24.51 15.54
N SER A 196 6.79 25.01 14.84
CA SER A 196 7.29 24.39 13.60
C SER A 196 8.20 23.19 13.87
N GLN A 197 8.94 23.17 14.96
CA GLN A 197 9.66 21.98 15.45
C GLN A 197 8.69 20.87 15.87
N GLU A 198 7.61 21.21 16.56
CA GLU A 198 6.55 20.27 16.94
C GLU A 198 5.90 19.63 15.71
N ASN A 199 5.61 20.40 14.66
CA ASN A 199 5.07 19.88 13.41
C ASN A 199 6.03 18.90 12.72
N LEU A 200 7.33 19.19 12.74
CA LEU A 200 8.35 18.33 12.14
C LEU A 200 8.40 16.96 12.79
N TYR A 201 8.59 16.92 14.12
CA TYR A 201 8.65 15.65 14.85
C TYR A 201 7.30 14.93 14.89
N SER A 202 6.21 15.68 14.77
CA SER A 202 4.88 15.10 14.60
C SER A 202 4.78 14.30 13.29
N CYS A 203 5.31 14.81 12.17
CA CYS A 203 5.34 14.08 10.89
C CYS A 203 6.24 12.85 10.98
N LEU A 204 7.45 12.98 11.52
CA LEU A 204 8.39 11.87 11.69
C LEU A 204 7.84 10.78 12.62
N SER A 205 7.16 11.17 13.70
CA SER A 205 6.54 10.22 14.63
C SER A 205 5.42 9.39 14.01
N ALA A 206 4.85 9.83 12.88
CA ALA A 206 3.84 9.10 12.13
C ALA A 206 4.43 8.17 11.05
N ASN A 207 5.73 8.23 10.79
CA ASN A 207 6.34 7.41 9.75
C ASN A 207 6.37 5.93 10.17
N VAL A 208 5.85 5.06 9.32
CA VAL A 208 5.75 3.62 9.60
C VAL A 208 7.12 2.93 9.68
N ASN A 209 8.17 3.55 9.12
CA ASN A 209 9.54 3.03 9.18
C ASN A 209 10.29 3.47 10.44
N LEU A 210 9.68 4.31 11.28
CA LEU A 210 10.27 4.68 12.57
C LEU A 210 10.27 3.48 13.51
N THR A 211 11.46 3.10 14.00
CA THR A 211 11.63 2.05 15.00
C THR A 211 11.96 2.62 16.38
N TYR A 212 11.85 1.80 17.42
CA TYR A 212 12.18 2.24 18.78
C TYR A 212 13.67 2.52 18.96
N GLU A 213 14.54 1.80 18.24
CA GLU A 213 15.99 2.05 18.20
C GLU A 213 16.30 3.46 17.66
N ILE A 214 15.57 3.90 16.63
CA ILE A 214 15.69 5.24 16.08
C ILE A 214 15.22 6.30 17.11
N ILE A 215 14.10 6.05 17.78
CA ILE A 215 13.58 6.94 18.84
C ILE A 215 14.66 7.11 19.92
N ASN A 216 15.28 6.03 20.38
CA ASN A 216 16.34 6.05 21.37
C ASN A 216 17.62 6.74 20.88
N LYS A 217 18.01 6.51 19.63
CA LYS A 217 19.15 7.19 19.01
C LYS A 217 18.99 8.71 19.04
N TYR A 218 17.76 9.19 18.91
CA TYR A 218 17.40 10.61 18.89
C TYR A 218 16.49 11.00 20.06
N TYR A 219 16.79 10.52 21.25
CA TYR A 219 15.96 10.69 22.46
C TYR A 219 15.77 12.17 22.90
N LEU A 220 16.67 13.07 22.52
CA LEU A 220 16.55 14.51 22.82
C LEU A 220 15.51 15.21 21.95
N GLN A 221 14.96 14.55 20.95
CA GLN A 221 13.98 15.15 20.05
C GLN A 221 12.56 15.13 20.65
N ARG A 222 11.71 16.06 20.18
CA ARG A 222 10.32 16.17 20.64
C ARG A 222 9.41 15.18 19.92
N TRP A 223 9.59 13.90 20.20
CA TRP A 223 8.75 12.85 19.65
C TRP A 223 7.29 12.97 20.07
N HIS A 224 6.38 12.65 19.15
CA HIS A 224 4.94 12.69 19.37
C HIS A 224 4.41 11.31 19.77
N TYR A 225 4.44 10.99 21.06
CA TYR A 225 4.11 9.67 21.59
C TYR A 225 2.70 9.19 21.26
N SER A 226 1.71 10.07 21.01
CA SER A 226 0.40 9.66 20.53
C SER A 226 0.48 8.98 19.15
N LYS A 227 1.37 9.42 18.27
CA LYS A 227 1.59 8.81 16.94
C LYS A 227 2.49 7.59 17.03
N ILE A 228 3.57 7.67 17.81
CA ILE A 228 4.47 6.54 18.06
C ILE A 228 3.71 5.37 18.64
N SER A 229 2.82 5.58 19.60
CA SER A 229 2.04 4.50 20.23
C SER A 229 1.16 3.73 19.23
N ASN A 230 0.78 4.33 18.10
CA ASN A 230 0.04 3.66 17.04
C ASN A 230 0.94 3.11 15.91
N ASN A 231 2.27 3.27 16.02
CA ASN A 231 3.20 2.80 15.00
C ASN A 231 3.31 1.26 15.02
N PRO A 232 3.21 0.57 13.86
CA PRO A 232 3.26 -0.90 13.79
C PRO A 232 4.59 -1.50 14.25
N ASN A 233 5.67 -0.71 14.33
CA ASN A 233 6.97 -1.15 14.87
C ASN A 233 7.04 -1.11 16.40
N ILE A 234 6.04 -0.52 17.07
CA ILE A 234 5.97 -0.54 18.54
C ILE A 234 5.26 -1.84 18.96
N THR A 235 6.03 -2.73 19.56
CA THR A 235 5.57 -4.04 20.03
C THR A 235 5.23 -3.99 21.51
N PHE A 236 4.48 -4.99 21.97
CA PHE A 236 4.19 -5.14 23.40
C PHE A 236 5.46 -5.27 24.25
N ASP A 237 6.50 -5.96 23.74
CA ASP A 237 7.78 -6.11 24.44
C ASP A 237 8.47 -4.75 24.61
N ILE A 238 8.42 -3.86 23.59
CA ILE A 238 8.97 -2.51 23.69
C ILE A 238 8.27 -1.72 24.77
N VAL A 239 6.94 -1.72 24.78
CA VAL A 239 6.14 -0.97 25.78
C VAL A 239 6.41 -1.51 27.19
N ARG A 240 6.42 -2.83 27.37
CA ARG A 240 6.68 -3.47 28.67
C ARG A 240 8.07 -3.19 29.21
N ASN A 241 9.08 -3.15 28.34
CA ASN A 241 10.46 -2.92 28.74
C ASN A 241 10.81 -1.43 28.92
N ASN A 242 9.91 -0.53 28.54
CA ASN A 242 10.08 0.93 28.65
C ASN A 242 8.81 1.58 29.24
N PRO A 243 8.43 1.24 30.49
CA PRO A 243 7.18 1.69 31.08
C PRO A 243 7.15 3.19 31.40
N ASP A 244 8.32 3.82 31.56
CA ASP A 244 8.47 5.23 31.91
C ASP A 244 8.31 6.19 30.70
N GLU A 245 8.19 5.63 29.50
CA GLU A 245 7.94 6.43 28.30
C GLU A 245 6.52 7.01 28.28
N LYS A 246 6.36 8.14 27.56
CA LYS A 246 5.08 8.87 27.48
C LYS A 246 4.05 8.17 26.57
N TRP A 247 3.90 6.85 26.72
CA TRP A 247 2.95 6.07 25.92
C TRP A 247 1.54 6.62 25.99
N ASN A 248 0.89 6.71 24.82
CA ASN A 248 -0.55 6.99 24.75
C ASN A 248 -1.32 5.66 24.77
N TRP A 249 -1.86 5.31 25.93
CA TRP A 249 -2.56 4.04 26.15
C TRP A 249 -3.79 3.84 25.25
N THR A 250 -4.50 4.92 24.92
CA THR A 250 -5.61 4.89 23.97
C THR A 250 -5.11 4.49 22.58
N GLN A 251 -4.03 5.08 22.10
CA GLN A 251 -3.46 4.72 20.81
C GLN A 251 -2.84 3.32 20.80
N LEU A 252 -2.21 2.91 21.89
CA LEU A 252 -1.72 1.53 22.04
C LEU A 252 -2.85 0.50 21.96
N SER A 253 -4.04 0.81 22.48
CA SER A 253 -5.20 -0.09 22.40
C SER A 253 -5.72 -0.30 20.97
N TYR A 254 -5.44 0.64 20.05
CA TYR A 254 -5.75 0.52 18.63
C TYR A 254 -4.58 -0.08 17.81
N ASN A 255 -3.38 -0.11 18.39
CA ASN A 255 -2.22 -0.69 17.72
C ASN A 255 -2.38 -2.22 17.68
N ARG A 256 -2.51 -2.81 16.49
CA ARG A 256 -2.67 -4.25 16.31
C ARG A 256 -1.46 -5.05 16.78
N MET A 257 -0.30 -4.40 16.96
CA MET A 257 0.96 -5.02 17.35
C MET A 257 1.27 -6.30 16.54
N GLU A 258 1.05 -6.24 15.24
CA GLU A 258 1.13 -7.37 14.31
C GLU A 258 2.46 -8.11 14.41
N LYS A 259 3.57 -7.38 14.59
CA LYS A 259 4.89 -8.00 14.78
C LYS A 259 4.99 -8.84 16.06
N THR A 260 4.29 -8.46 17.13
CA THR A 260 4.19 -9.25 18.35
C THR A 260 3.37 -10.50 18.09
N LEU A 261 2.26 -10.39 17.41
CA LEU A 261 1.38 -11.52 17.07
C LEU A 261 2.10 -12.50 16.14
N LEU A 262 2.79 -12.03 15.11
CA LEU A 262 3.61 -12.86 14.20
C LEU A 262 4.70 -13.62 14.97
N LYS A 263 5.42 -12.93 15.85
CA LYS A 263 6.45 -13.56 16.70
C LYS A 263 5.83 -14.64 17.59
N TYR A 264 4.65 -14.36 18.17
CA TYR A 264 3.93 -15.34 18.99
C TYR A 264 3.48 -16.54 18.15
N ILE A 265 2.89 -16.34 17.00
CA ILE A 265 2.46 -17.41 16.09
C ILE A 265 3.67 -18.25 15.68
N ASN A 266 4.76 -17.64 15.20
CA ASN A 266 5.96 -18.34 14.76
C ASN A 266 6.60 -19.17 15.88
N ASN A 267 6.65 -18.63 17.11
CA ASN A 267 7.22 -19.33 18.26
C ASN A 267 6.33 -20.47 18.76
N ASN A 268 5.04 -20.40 18.52
CA ASN A 268 4.06 -21.35 19.04
C ASN A 268 3.34 -22.14 17.93
N ILE A 269 3.79 -22.04 16.69
CA ILE A 269 3.11 -22.63 15.54
C ILE A 269 2.79 -24.11 15.69
N LYS A 270 3.72 -24.86 16.27
CA LYS A 270 3.54 -26.29 16.54
C LYS A 270 2.43 -26.53 17.57
N ILE A 271 2.39 -25.74 18.65
CA ILE A 271 1.37 -25.83 19.70
C ILE A 271 -0.01 -25.43 19.15
N ILE A 272 -0.05 -24.38 18.35
CA ILE A 272 -1.28 -23.90 17.70
C ILE A 272 -1.81 -24.97 16.75
N TYR A 273 -0.94 -25.57 15.94
CA TYR A 273 -1.28 -26.66 15.02
C TYR A 273 -1.86 -27.87 15.76
N GLU A 274 -1.19 -28.36 16.81
CA GLU A 274 -1.67 -29.50 17.60
C GLU A 274 -3.01 -29.22 18.31
N ASN A 275 -3.25 -27.98 18.71
CA ASN A 275 -4.52 -27.59 19.31
C ASN A 275 -5.66 -27.54 18.27
N ILE A 276 -5.40 -27.00 17.07
CA ILE A 276 -6.39 -26.98 15.99
C ILE A 276 -6.71 -28.40 15.52
N LYS A 277 -5.69 -29.25 15.41
CA LYS A 277 -5.81 -30.67 15.01
C LYS A 277 -6.74 -31.48 15.93
N LYS A 278 -6.86 -31.13 17.23
CA LYS A 278 -7.81 -31.77 18.13
C LYS A 278 -9.27 -31.62 17.73
N TYR A 279 -9.60 -30.53 16.98
CA TYR A 279 -10.95 -30.19 16.60
C TYR A 279 -11.20 -30.28 15.07
N THR A 280 -10.15 -30.56 14.29
CA THR A 280 -10.20 -30.67 12.83
C THR A 280 -9.34 -31.83 12.35
N ASN A 281 -9.42 -32.17 11.06
CA ASN A 281 -8.43 -33.10 10.45
C ASN A 281 -7.09 -32.37 10.17
N GLU A 282 -6.07 -33.14 9.85
CA GLU A 282 -4.70 -32.65 9.61
C GLU A 282 -4.65 -31.61 8.49
N ASP A 283 -5.35 -31.87 7.38
CA ASP A 283 -5.36 -30.97 6.22
C ASP A 283 -5.99 -29.63 6.53
N ILE A 284 -7.10 -29.62 7.29
CA ILE A 284 -7.78 -28.39 7.71
C ILE A 284 -6.92 -27.61 8.70
N ALA A 285 -6.27 -28.28 9.66
CA ALA A 285 -5.36 -27.64 10.59
C ALA A 285 -4.18 -26.97 9.86
N TYR A 286 -3.61 -27.66 8.86
CA TYR A 286 -2.55 -27.11 8.03
C TYR A 286 -3.00 -25.87 7.23
N ILE A 287 -4.17 -25.92 6.59
CA ILE A 287 -4.74 -24.80 5.84
C ILE A 287 -5.00 -23.58 6.74
N ILE A 288 -5.55 -23.80 7.93
CA ILE A 288 -5.80 -22.71 8.90
C ILE A 288 -4.48 -22.03 9.28
N ILE A 289 -3.44 -22.80 9.57
CA ILE A 289 -2.13 -22.26 9.92
C ILE A 289 -1.51 -21.49 8.75
N GLN A 290 -1.57 -22.02 7.54
CA GLN A 290 -1.05 -21.33 6.33
C GLN A 290 -1.79 -20.01 6.08
N ASN A 291 -3.10 -19.98 6.24
CA ASN A 291 -3.89 -18.76 6.12
C ASN A 291 -3.52 -17.72 7.19
N LEU A 292 -3.35 -18.14 8.46
CA LEU A 292 -2.91 -17.25 9.53
C LEU A 292 -1.54 -16.62 9.28
N ILE A 293 -0.64 -17.33 8.59
CA ILE A 293 0.68 -16.82 8.21
C ILE A 293 0.57 -15.89 6.99
N GLN A 294 -0.26 -16.24 6.00
CA GLN A 294 -0.39 -15.49 4.73
C GLN A 294 -1.21 -14.20 4.87
N GLU A 295 -2.21 -14.16 5.76
CA GLU A 295 -3.00 -12.93 6.01
C GLU A 295 -2.18 -11.82 6.69
N GLN A 296 -0.96 -12.14 7.11
CA GLN A 296 -0.09 -11.23 7.85
C GLN A 296 1.23 -10.91 7.12
N SER A 297 1.47 -11.47 5.94
CA SER A 297 2.59 -11.13 5.05
C SER A 297 2.17 -10.14 3.95
#